data_8410f238768c8ad973a71f02b06bbfd2
#
_entry.id   8410f238768c8ad973a71f02b06bbfd2
#
_cell.length_a   1.000
_cell.length_b   1.000
_cell.length_c   1.000
_cell.angle_alpha   90.00
_cell.angle_beta   90.00
_cell.angle_gamma   90.00
#
_symmetry.space_group_name_H-M   'P 1'
#
loop_
_entity.id
_entity.type
_entity.pdbx_description
1 polymer ?
#
loop_
_entity_poly.entity_id
_entity_poly.type
_entity_poly.pdbx_seq_one_letter_code
_entity_poly.pdbx_strand_id
1 'polypeptide(L)'
;MNIFDTATLVGVVPNLMTSQNWLLDRYFPNVVTSDTEYVSIDVDVGLRRMAPFCSPLVEGKMVESRRYQTNTFKPAYIKDKRVPDLRKPVRRQIGERIGGEYTAAEREMLNIQFEMEDQIDNLNRRQEWMAACALVNGMVTIEGEGFETTVVDFGRDSELTVTLSGSDKWPTSVPAGQTNTKPTDDIEEWQTRILQKSGSVPTDLVFTNKSWRAFRLDTTIKDNAITFPALSPFGNQVNAGAQIQKGAVYKGRWGNFDLWLYNDWFINPLNNQEEPMLPDGAVLMTGAELMGTRAYGMILDPAFNYGPMAYAPKTWLQEDPAQRILLMQSAPIVIPSRVNAALCAMVV
;
A
#
# COMPACT_ATOMS: atom_id res chain seq x y z
N MET A 1 -4.21 -3.42 -38.54
CA MET A 1 -3.55 -3.34 -37.22
C MET A 1 -3.85 -4.66 -36.51
N ASN A 2 -2.86 -5.42 -36.11
CA ASN A 2 -3.11 -6.71 -35.45
C ASN A 2 -3.45 -6.41 -33.97
N ILE A 3 -4.69 -6.60 -33.55
CA ILE A 3 -5.21 -6.30 -32.21
C ILE A 3 -4.46 -7.09 -31.12
N PHE A 4 -3.79 -8.14 -31.50
CA PHE A 4 -3.08 -9.05 -30.61
C PHE A 4 -1.56 -8.80 -30.57
N ASP A 5 -1.10 -7.70 -31.17
CA ASP A 5 0.30 -7.31 -31.09
C ASP A 5 0.63 -6.75 -29.69
N THR A 6 1.81 -7.11 -29.17
CA THR A 6 2.27 -6.68 -27.84
C THR A 6 2.23 -5.15 -27.67
N ALA A 7 2.59 -4.41 -28.70
CA ALA A 7 2.55 -2.95 -28.68
C ALA A 7 1.13 -2.40 -28.54
N THR A 8 0.14 -3.04 -29.18
CA THR A 8 -1.28 -2.68 -29.07
C THR A 8 -1.80 -2.98 -27.67
N LEU A 9 -1.46 -4.13 -27.09
CA LEU A 9 -1.87 -4.50 -25.73
C LEU A 9 -1.27 -3.56 -24.68
N VAL A 10 0.00 -3.18 -24.80
CA VAL A 10 0.64 -2.19 -23.92
C VAL A 10 -0.09 -0.84 -23.98
N GLY A 11 -0.56 -0.43 -25.16
CA GLY A 11 -1.34 0.81 -25.34
C GLY A 11 -2.75 0.77 -24.72
N VAL A 12 -3.31 -0.42 -24.46
CA VAL A 12 -4.63 -0.57 -23.82
C VAL A 12 -4.54 -0.47 -22.29
N VAL A 13 -3.43 -0.89 -21.68
CA VAL A 13 -3.23 -0.92 -20.22
C VAL A 13 -3.62 0.39 -19.51
N PRO A 14 -3.23 1.60 -19.95
CA PRO A 14 -3.61 2.83 -19.27
C PRO A 14 -5.13 3.04 -19.17
N ASN A 15 -5.91 2.52 -20.11
CA ASN A 15 -7.36 2.65 -20.13
C ASN A 15 -8.07 1.67 -19.18
N LEU A 16 -7.37 0.61 -18.75
CA LEU A 16 -7.89 -0.43 -17.86
C LEU A 16 -7.54 -0.22 -16.39
N MET A 17 -6.72 0.78 -16.08
CA MET A 17 -6.27 1.04 -14.71
C MET A 17 -7.37 1.69 -13.86
N THR A 18 -8.18 0.87 -13.22
CA THR A 18 -9.28 1.28 -12.32
C THR A 18 -9.00 0.97 -10.84
N SER A 19 -7.74 0.92 -10.44
CA SER A 19 -7.35 0.45 -9.11
C SER A 19 -7.93 1.30 -7.97
N GLN A 20 -8.38 0.62 -6.92
CA GLN A 20 -8.83 1.20 -5.66
C GLN A 20 -7.78 1.09 -4.55
N ASN A 21 -6.51 1.14 -4.89
CA ASN A 21 -5.39 0.96 -3.98
C ASN A 21 -5.18 2.21 -3.12
N TRP A 22 -5.81 2.24 -1.95
CA TRP A 22 -5.81 3.44 -1.12
C TRP A 22 -4.47 3.68 -0.41
N LEU A 23 -3.87 2.64 0.23
CA LEU A 23 -2.58 2.75 0.91
C LEU A 23 -1.46 3.11 -0.07
N LEU A 24 -1.47 2.43 -1.22
CA LEU A 24 -0.50 2.61 -2.26
C LEU A 24 -0.57 4.03 -2.86
N ASP A 25 -1.76 4.50 -3.23
CA ASP A 25 -1.95 5.80 -3.86
C ASP A 25 -1.69 6.97 -2.91
N ARG A 26 -1.98 6.79 -1.61
CA ARG A 26 -1.85 7.85 -0.61
C ARG A 26 -0.41 7.99 -0.09
N TYR A 27 0.25 6.88 0.21
CA TYR A 27 1.55 6.91 0.87
C TYR A 27 2.73 6.62 -0.03
N PHE A 28 2.50 6.06 -1.23
CA PHE A 28 3.53 5.73 -2.22
C PHE A 28 3.25 6.36 -3.58
N PRO A 29 3.17 7.70 -3.68
CA PRO A 29 2.82 8.38 -4.92
C PRO A 29 3.95 8.38 -5.95
N ASN A 30 5.21 8.26 -5.52
CA ASN A 30 6.35 8.32 -6.42
C ASN A 30 6.48 7.02 -7.22
N VAL A 31 6.75 7.14 -8.51
CA VAL A 31 6.98 6.01 -9.40
C VAL A 31 8.37 6.10 -10.00
N VAL A 32 9.16 5.05 -9.84
CA VAL A 32 10.53 4.96 -10.37
C VAL A 32 10.66 3.64 -11.14
N THR A 33 11.35 3.69 -12.28
CA THR A 33 11.71 2.52 -13.08
C THR A 33 13.22 2.33 -13.05
N SER A 34 13.67 1.07 -12.96
CA SER A 34 15.09 0.74 -12.96
C SER A 34 15.44 -0.10 -14.19
N ASP A 35 16.48 0.33 -14.91
CA ASP A 35 17.02 -0.39 -16.07
C ASP A 35 17.90 -1.59 -15.66
N THR A 36 17.98 -1.89 -14.36
CA THR A 36 18.72 -3.01 -13.82
C THR A 36 17.81 -3.98 -13.09
N GLU A 37 18.29 -5.21 -12.85
CA GLU A 37 17.57 -6.23 -12.07
C GLU A 37 17.39 -5.79 -10.60
N TYR A 38 18.16 -4.81 -10.15
CA TYR A 38 18.11 -4.29 -8.79
C TYR A 38 17.66 -2.83 -8.79
N VAL A 39 16.87 -2.48 -7.81
CA VAL A 39 16.46 -1.10 -7.55
C VAL A 39 17.31 -0.55 -6.40
N SER A 40 18.07 0.50 -6.66
CA SER A 40 18.85 1.19 -5.64
C SER A 40 18.13 2.47 -5.24
N ILE A 41 17.85 2.60 -3.95
CA ILE A 41 17.21 3.78 -3.38
C ILE A 41 18.00 4.26 -2.19
N ASP A 42 18.23 5.58 -2.14
CA ASP A 42 18.89 6.23 -1.02
C ASP A 42 17.87 6.43 0.11
N VAL A 43 18.15 5.81 1.24
CA VAL A 43 17.38 5.97 2.48
C VAL A 43 18.09 6.98 3.37
N ASP A 44 17.38 8.03 3.76
CA ASP A 44 17.89 9.03 4.68
C ASP A 44 17.86 8.50 6.13
N VAL A 45 19.01 8.17 6.65
CA VAL A 45 19.20 7.68 8.03
C VAL A 45 19.69 8.80 8.96
N GLY A 46 19.59 10.05 8.51
CA GLY A 46 20.20 11.20 9.20
C GLY A 46 19.53 11.53 10.53
N LEU A 47 20.30 11.43 11.62
CA LEU A 47 19.92 11.98 12.92
C LEU A 47 19.92 13.51 12.88
N ARG A 48 18.97 14.15 13.55
CA ARG A 48 18.93 15.61 13.71
C ARG A 48 20.03 16.02 14.71
N ARG A 49 21.17 16.47 14.18
CA ARG A 49 22.30 16.91 15.00
C ARG A 49 22.27 18.42 15.17
N MET A 50 22.65 18.87 16.36
CA MET A 50 22.83 20.28 16.66
C MET A 50 24.28 20.68 16.44
N ALA A 51 24.54 21.85 15.83
CA ALA A 51 25.89 22.37 15.68
C ALA A 51 26.49 22.69 17.06
N PRO A 52 27.73 22.25 17.37
CA PRO A 52 28.39 22.58 18.63
C PRO A 52 28.81 24.05 18.65
N PHE A 53 28.63 24.68 19.82
CA PHE A 53 29.24 25.98 20.06
C PHE A 53 30.72 25.84 20.16
N CYS A 54 31.47 26.77 19.57
CA CYS A 54 32.92 26.84 19.64
C CYS A 54 33.36 28.30 19.88
N SER A 55 34.42 28.47 20.69
CA SER A 55 35.03 29.79 20.85
C SER A 55 35.70 30.22 19.54
N PRO A 56 35.66 31.49 19.15
CA PRO A 56 36.36 31.98 17.97
C PRO A 56 37.89 31.84 18.02
N LEU A 57 38.41 31.56 19.19
CA LEU A 57 39.86 31.38 19.43
C LEU A 57 40.32 29.91 19.41
N VAL A 58 39.41 28.96 19.17
CA VAL A 58 39.68 27.51 19.15
C VAL A 58 39.25 26.94 17.80
N GLU A 59 40.00 25.95 17.34
CA GLU A 59 39.67 25.22 16.10
C GLU A 59 38.27 24.60 16.16
N GLY A 60 37.51 24.71 15.07
CA GLY A 60 36.18 24.18 14.99
C GLY A 60 36.12 22.66 15.15
N LYS A 61 35.12 22.16 15.91
CA LYS A 61 34.97 20.74 16.13
C LYS A 61 34.45 20.06 14.83
N MET A 62 35.11 19.01 14.40
CA MET A 62 34.65 18.18 13.29
C MET A 62 33.30 17.53 13.66
N VAL A 63 32.28 17.79 12.81
CA VAL A 63 30.99 17.14 12.90
C VAL A 63 30.83 16.20 11.70
N GLU A 64 30.42 14.97 11.96
CA GLU A 64 30.17 13.99 10.90
C GLU A 64 29.11 14.51 9.94
N SER A 65 29.34 14.33 8.64
CA SER A 65 28.37 14.63 7.59
C SER A 65 27.13 13.73 7.72
N ARG A 66 26.02 14.21 7.17
CA ARG A 66 24.79 13.41 7.10
C ARG A 66 25.04 12.15 6.27
N ARG A 67 24.67 10.99 6.84
CA ARG A 67 24.86 9.71 6.17
C ARG A 67 23.61 9.39 5.35
N TYR A 68 23.84 9.06 4.09
CA TYR A 68 22.86 8.39 3.23
C TYR A 68 23.26 6.93 3.16
N GLN A 69 22.30 6.05 3.26
CA GLN A 69 22.50 4.64 3.03
C GLN A 69 21.79 4.26 1.73
N THR A 70 22.57 3.87 0.73
CA THR A 70 22.01 3.32 -0.51
C THR A 70 21.70 1.86 -0.28
N ASN A 71 20.44 1.52 -0.24
CA ASN A 71 19.99 0.14 -0.16
C ASN A 71 19.60 -0.35 -1.55
N THR A 72 20.05 -1.54 -1.90
CA THR A 72 19.76 -2.19 -3.17
C THR A 72 18.75 -3.31 -2.93
N PHE A 73 17.62 -3.22 -3.59
CA PHE A 73 16.53 -4.18 -3.44
C PHE A 73 16.30 -4.94 -4.73
N LYS A 74 16.02 -6.23 -4.62
CA LYS A 74 15.60 -7.05 -5.75
C LYS A 74 14.07 -7.07 -5.80
N PRO A 75 13.44 -6.51 -6.89
CA PRO A 75 12.00 -6.55 -7.05
C PRO A 75 11.47 -7.97 -7.15
N ALA A 76 10.25 -8.19 -6.64
CA ALA A 76 9.54 -9.44 -6.81
C ALA A 76 9.06 -9.58 -8.25
N TYR A 77 9.43 -10.66 -8.94
CA TYR A 77 8.95 -10.90 -10.29
C TYR A 77 7.61 -11.63 -10.26
N ILE A 78 6.59 -11.06 -10.89
CA ILE A 78 5.23 -11.60 -10.94
C ILE A 78 4.90 -11.98 -12.38
N LYS A 79 4.34 -13.18 -12.57
CA LYS A 79 3.83 -13.67 -13.86
C LYS A 79 2.43 -14.23 -13.65
N ASP A 80 1.42 -13.56 -14.17
CA ASP A 80 0.04 -14.07 -14.23
C ASP A 80 -0.22 -14.60 -15.65
N LYS A 81 -0.33 -15.91 -15.78
CA LYS A 81 -0.56 -16.60 -17.05
C LYS A 81 -1.98 -17.15 -17.07
N ARG A 82 -2.73 -16.77 -18.10
CA ARG A 82 -4.12 -17.22 -18.30
C ARG A 82 -4.35 -17.81 -19.67
N VAL A 83 -5.29 -18.72 -19.71
CA VAL A 83 -5.78 -19.34 -20.94
C VAL A 83 -7.29 -19.07 -21.02
N PRO A 84 -7.71 -18.03 -21.75
CA PRO A 84 -9.13 -17.76 -21.96
C PRO A 84 -9.83 -18.97 -22.57
N ASP A 85 -11.06 -19.27 -22.11
CA ASP A 85 -11.85 -20.39 -22.62
C ASP A 85 -12.18 -20.17 -24.10
N LEU A 86 -11.77 -21.11 -24.96
CA LEU A 86 -12.04 -21.14 -26.40
C LEU A 86 -13.52 -21.08 -26.78
N ARG A 87 -14.41 -21.42 -25.84
CA ARG A 87 -15.86 -21.40 -26.05
C ARG A 87 -16.49 -20.04 -25.83
N LYS A 88 -15.80 -19.13 -25.12
CA LYS A 88 -16.32 -17.79 -24.81
C LYS A 88 -16.64 -16.96 -26.08
N PRO A 89 -15.80 -16.93 -27.14
CA PRO A 89 -16.12 -16.17 -28.36
C PRO A 89 -17.34 -16.69 -29.12
N VAL A 90 -17.67 -17.99 -28.97
CA VAL A 90 -18.80 -18.64 -29.66
C VAL A 90 -20.10 -18.52 -28.86
N ARG A 91 -20.00 -18.23 -27.55
CA ARG A 91 -21.17 -18.06 -26.68
C ARG A 91 -21.50 -16.57 -26.52
N ARG A 92 -22.80 -16.30 -26.31
CA ARG A 92 -23.27 -14.95 -25.98
C ARG A 92 -22.60 -14.44 -24.70
N GLN A 93 -22.13 -13.21 -24.73
CA GLN A 93 -21.57 -12.56 -23.54
C GLN A 93 -22.64 -12.10 -22.56
N ILE A 94 -22.22 -11.92 -21.29
CA ILE A 94 -23.10 -11.36 -20.25
C ILE A 94 -23.41 -9.90 -20.63
N GLY A 95 -24.71 -9.56 -20.70
CA GLY A 95 -25.17 -8.22 -21.12
C GLY A 95 -25.45 -8.06 -22.60
N GLU A 96 -25.09 -9.01 -23.46
CA GLU A 96 -25.41 -8.99 -24.89
C GLU A 96 -26.90 -9.31 -25.13
N ARG A 97 -27.55 -8.59 -26.03
CA ARG A 97 -28.95 -8.84 -26.39
C ARG A 97 -29.15 -10.21 -27.07
N ILE A 98 -30.36 -10.77 -26.90
CA ILE A 98 -30.73 -12.03 -27.58
C ILE A 98 -30.81 -11.75 -29.08
N GLY A 99 -29.98 -12.44 -29.86
CA GLY A 99 -29.87 -12.24 -31.31
C GLY A 99 -28.44 -11.94 -31.78
N GLY A 100 -27.52 -11.62 -30.84
CA GLY A 100 -26.09 -11.45 -31.09
C GLY A 100 -25.76 -10.11 -31.78
N GLU A 101 -25.30 -9.13 -31.03
CA GLU A 101 -24.85 -7.84 -31.58
C GLU A 101 -23.37 -7.87 -31.99
N TYR A 102 -22.57 -8.83 -31.42
CA TYR A 102 -21.13 -8.90 -31.63
C TYR A 102 -20.72 -10.07 -32.52
N THR A 103 -19.69 -9.84 -33.31
CA THR A 103 -19.03 -10.90 -34.07
C THR A 103 -18.14 -11.75 -33.13
N ALA A 104 -17.73 -12.94 -33.57
CA ALA A 104 -16.83 -13.79 -32.79
C ALA A 104 -15.49 -13.10 -32.45
N ALA A 105 -14.97 -12.28 -33.38
CA ALA A 105 -13.74 -11.52 -33.18
C ALA A 105 -13.91 -10.40 -32.12
N GLU A 106 -15.04 -9.71 -32.15
CA GLU A 106 -15.35 -8.68 -31.13
C GLU A 106 -15.51 -9.30 -29.74
N ARG A 107 -16.18 -10.45 -29.63
CA ARG A 107 -16.30 -11.17 -28.36
C ARG A 107 -14.95 -11.65 -27.85
N GLU A 108 -14.04 -12.12 -28.74
CA GLU A 108 -12.67 -12.49 -28.36
C GLU A 108 -11.91 -11.28 -27.80
N MET A 109 -12.01 -10.13 -28.47
CA MET A 109 -11.38 -8.89 -28.02
C MET A 109 -11.88 -8.45 -26.65
N LEU A 110 -13.20 -8.39 -26.44
CA LEU A 110 -13.81 -8.04 -25.16
C LEU A 110 -13.39 -9.01 -24.03
N ASN A 111 -13.26 -10.29 -24.37
CA ASN A 111 -12.83 -11.30 -23.44
C ASN A 111 -11.36 -11.13 -23.00
N ILE A 112 -10.48 -10.80 -23.94
CA ILE A 112 -9.08 -10.49 -23.65
C ILE A 112 -8.99 -9.23 -22.79
N GLN A 113 -9.76 -8.20 -23.12
CA GLN A 113 -9.82 -6.98 -22.34
C GLN A 113 -10.25 -7.27 -20.88
N PHE A 114 -11.30 -8.04 -20.68
CA PHE A 114 -11.77 -8.44 -19.35
C PHE A 114 -10.71 -9.24 -18.56
N GLU A 115 -10.04 -10.18 -19.22
CA GLU A 115 -8.95 -10.95 -18.55
C GLU A 115 -7.75 -10.06 -18.20
N MET A 116 -7.42 -9.07 -19.05
CA MET A 116 -6.37 -8.09 -18.74
C MET A 116 -6.73 -7.19 -17.58
N GLU A 117 -7.98 -6.70 -17.50
CA GLU A 117 -8.47 -5.91 -16.37
C GLU A 117 -8.30 -6.67 -15.05
N ASP A 118 -8.71 -7.93 -15.02
CA ASP A 118 -8.59 -8.77 -13.84
C ASP A 118 -7.12 -9.08 -13.47
N GLN A 119 -6.23 -9.26 -14.47
CA GLN A 119 -4.79 -9.40 -14.22
C GLN A 119 -4.18 -8.13 -13.61
N ILE A 120 -4.56 -6.96 -14.11
CA ILE A 120 -4.10 -5.67 -13.58
C ILE A 120 -4.60 -5.48 -12.14
N ASP A 121 -5.86 -5.82 -11.86
CA ASP A 121 -6.42 -5.73 -10.51
C ASP A 121 -5.68 -6.66 -9.54
N ASN A 122 -5.34 -7.87 -9.93
CA ASN A 122 -4.56 -8.79 -9.11
C ASN A 122 -3.14 -8.28 -8.84
N LEU A 123 -2.48 -7.68 -9.82
CA LEU A 123 -1.17 -7.04 -9.63
C LEU A 123 -1.26 -5.83 -8.70
N ASN A 124 -2.27 -4.99 -8.88
CA ASN A 124 -2.52 -3.84 -8.02
C ASN A 124 -2.78 -4.25 -6.57
N ARG A 125 -3.57 -5.30 -6.37
CA ARG A 125 -3.84 -5.87 -5.04
C ARG A 125 -2.58 -6.42 -4.39
N ARG A 126 -1.68 -7.02 -5.16
CA ARG A 126 -0.37 -7.46 -4.66
C ARG A 126 0.51 -6.27 -4.24
N GLN A 127 0.50 -5.18 -4.99
CA GLN A 127 1.23 -3.97 -4.64
C GLN A 127 0.65 -3.29 -3.38
N GLU A 128 -0.68 -3.27 -3.25
CA GLU A 128 -1.36 -2.76 -2.03
C GLU A 128 -0.97 -3.60 -0.80
N TRP A 129 -0.89 -4.93 -0.95
CA TRP A 129 -0.41 -5.82 0.09
C TRP A 129 1.06 -5.53 0.46
N MET A 130 1.93 -5.29 -0.51
CA MET A 130 3.31 -4.89 -0.24
C MET A 130 3.38 -3.57 0.54
N ALA A 131 2.54 -2.59 0.17
CA ALA A 131 2.42 -1.33 0.89
C ALA A 131 1.96 -1.53 2.33
N ALA A 132 0.96 -2.39 2.56
CA ALA A 132 0.49 -2.75 3.89
C ALA A 132 1.59 -3.42 4.72
N CYS A 133 2.33 -4.39 4.16
CA CYS A 133 3.46 -5.05 4.84
C CYS A 133 4.57 -4.05 5.21
N ALA A 134 4.94 -3.16 4.28
CA ALA A 134 5.94 -2.12 4.53
C ALA A 134 5.52 -1.16 5.66
N LEU A 135 4.24 -0.78 5.72
CA LEU A 135 3.70 0.09 6.76
C LEU A 135 3.53 -0.63 8.11
N VAL A 136 3.10 -1.89 8.12
CA VAL A 136 2.85 -2.67 9.35
C VAL A 136 4.16 -3.14 9.97
N ASN A 137 5.00 -3.80 9.18
CA ASN A 137 6.20 -4.49 9.68
C ASN A 137 7.51 -3.75 9.42
N GLY A 138 7.53 -2.75 8.52
CA GLY A 138 8.76 -2.14 8.03
C GLY A 138 9.57 -3.05 7.12
N MET A 139 9.00 -4.18 6.68
CA MET A 139 9.62 -5.17 5.81
C MET A 139 8.59 -5.83 4.90
N VAL A 140 9.06 -6.38 3.79
CA VAL A 140 8.23 -7.16 2.85
C VAL A 140 8.88 -8.52 2.66
N THR A 141 8.13 -9.59 2.93
CA THR A 141 8.57 -10.97 2.66
C THR A 141 8.10 -11.37 1.28
N ILE A 142 9.03 -11.69 0.40
CA ILE A 142 8.76 -12.18 -0.95
C ILE A 142 8.88 -13.69 -0.93
N GLU A 143 7.75 -14.36 -1.13
CA GLU A 143 7.63 -15.80 -1.16
C GLU A 143 6.80 -16.22 -2.36
N GLY A 144 7.22 -17.28 -3.06
CA GLY A 144 6.50 -17.77 -4.23
C GLY A 144 7.17 -19.00 -4.84
N GLU A 145 6.46 -19.64 -5.76
CA GLU A 145 6.95 -20.82 -6.45
C GLU A 145 8.21 -20.48 -7.29
N GLY A 146 9.28 -21.21 -7.05
CA GLY A 146 10.57 -20.99 -7.74
C GLY A 146 11.39 -19.80 -7.23
N PHE A 147 10.95 -19.15 -6.14
CA PHE A 147 11.72 -18.14 -5.44
C PHE A 147 12.24 -18.68 -4.10
N GLU A 148 13.48 -18.37 -3.78
CA GLU A 148 13.96 -18.46 -2.40
C GLU A 148 13.30 -17.35 -1.59
N THR A 149 12.73 -17.69 -0.44
CA THR A 149 12.08 -16.71 0.45
C THR A 149 13.06 -15.59 0.80
N THR A 150 12.75 -14.40 0.33
CA THR A 150 13.60 -13.22 0.52
C THR A 150 12.85 -12.19 1.36
N VAL A 151 13.47 -11.76 2.47
CA VAL A 151 12.94 -10.69 3.30
C VAL A 151 13.63 -9.38 2.92
N VAL A 152 12.85 -8.42 2.47
CA VAL A 152 13.31 -7.07 2.19
C VAL A 152 13.02 -6.22 3.41
N ASP A 153 14.04 -5.95 4.22
CA ASP A 153 13.95 -5.11 5.41
C ASP A 153 14.36 -3.67 5.05
N PHE A 154 13.48 -2.70 5.38
CA PHE A 154 13.72 -1.28 5.14
C PHE A 154 14.44 -0.59 6.30
N GLY A 155 14.75 -1.31 7.39
CA GLY A 155 15.49 -0.79 8.54
C GLY A 155 14.67 0.14 9.43
N ARG A 156 13.39 -0.15 9.63
CA ARG A 156 12.55 0.61 10.57
C ARG A 156 13.02 0.38 12.01
N ASP A 157 13.07 1.47 12.80
CA ASP A 157 13.37 1.39 14.24
C ASP A 157 12.34 0.51 14.95
N SER A 158 12.81 -0.41 15.79
CA SER A 158 11.94 -1.36 16.50
C SER A 158 10.93 -0.70 17.44
N GLU A 159 11.23 0.50 17.95
CA GLU A 159 10.32 1.28 18.80
C GLU A 159 9.07 1.80 18.04
N LEU A 160 9.12 1.79 16.71
CA LEU A 160 8.00 2.19 15.83
C LEU A 160 7.09 1.01 15.44
N THR A 161 7.37 -0.18 15.95
CA THR A 161 6.47 -1.34 15.86
C THR A 161 6.05 -1.72 17.26
N VAL A 162 4.86 -1.27 17.67
CA VAL A 162 4.36 -1.40 19.03
C VAL A 162 3.36 -2.56 19.11
N THR A 163 3.49 -3.40 20.11
CA THR A 163 2.46 -4.42 20.41
C THR A 163 2.07 -4.26 21.88
N LEU A 164 0.88 -3.75 22.11
CA LEU A 164 0.35 -3.60 23.46
C LEU A 164 -0.06 -4.98 24.01
N SER A 165 0.20 -5.20 25.28
CA SER A 165 -0.09 -6.47 25.94
C SER A 165 -0.78 -6.29 27.31
N GLY A 166 -1.56 -7.27 27.71
CA GLY A 166 -2.21 -7.30 29.02
C GLY A 166 -3.09 -6.08 29.30
N SER A 167 -2.78 -5.35 30.36
CA SER A 167 -3.52 -4.16 30.82
C SER A 167 -3.31 -2.94 29.92
N ASP A 168 -2.27 -2.92 29.10
CA ASP A 168 -1.95 -1.76 28.25
C ASP A 168 -2.80 -1.73 26.97
N LYS A 169 -3.41 -2.85 26.59
CA LYS A 169 -4.35 -2.89 25.46
C LYS A 169 -5.50 -1.91 25.63
N TRP A 170 -5.94 -1.38 24.51
CA TRP A 170 -7.13 -0.53 24.50
C TRP A 170 -8.37 -1.34 24.88
N PRO A 171 -9.19 -0.84 25.79
CA PRO A 171 -10.36 -1.59 26.23
C PRO A 171 -11.39 -1.69 25.11
N THR A 172 -12.00 -2.87 25.00
CA THR A 172 -13.12 -3.13 24.07
C THR A 172 -14.48 -2.77 24.68
N SER A 173 -14.51 -2.54 26.00
CA SER A 173 -15.67 -2.07 26.76
C SER A 173 -15.18 -1.22 27.94
N VAL A 174 -15.90 -0.15 28.22
CA VAL A 174 -15.64 0.73 29.37
C VAL A 174 -16.91 0.75 30.24
N PRO A 175 -16.84 0.33 31.52
CA PRO A 175 -17.97 0.41 32.44
C PRO A 175 -18.49 1.85 32.60
N ALA A 176 -19.78 1.99 32.83
CA ALA A 176 -20.39 3.29 33.04
C ALA A 176 -19.76 4.02 34.24
N GLY A 177 -19.37 5.29 34.02
CA GLY A 177 -18.75 6.13 35.05
C GLY A 177 -17.22 5.96 35.21
N GLN A 178 -16.58 5.09 34.40
CA GLN A 178 -15.11 5.03 34.33
C GLN A 178 -14.57 5.89 33.19
N THR A 179 -13.42 6.53 33.42
CA THR A 179 -12.66 7.27 32.42
C THR A 179 -11.68 6.34 31.70
N ASN A 180 -11.54 6.52 30.41
CA ASN A 180 -10.54 5.84 29.59
C ASN A 180 -9.88 6.87 28.68
N THR A 181 -8.61 7.17 28.89
CA THR A 181 -7.80 8.11 28.09
C THR A 181 -6.66 7.43 27.34
N LYS A 182 -6.52 6.11 27.49
CA LYS A 182 -5.39 5.35 26.90
C LYS A 182 -5.20 5.58 25.39
N PRO A 183 -6.24 5.54 24.55
CA PRO A 183 -6.05 5.77 23.13
C PRO A 183 -5.45 7.13 22.78
N THR A 184 -5.88 8.19 23.43
CA THR A 184 -5.35 9.54 23.19
C THR A 184 -3.94 9.73 23.75
N ASP A 185 -3.66 9.21 24.94
CA ASP A 185 -2.34 9.26 25.59
C ASP A 185 -1.30 8.51 24.75
N ASP A 186 -1.63 7.30 24.30
CA ASP A 186 -0.76 6.50 23.43
C ASP A 186 -0.48 7.18 22.08
N ILE A 187 -1.48 7.79 21.45
CA ILE A 187 -1.33 8.52 20.19
C ILE A 187 -0.37 9.69 20.34
N GLU A 188 -0.46 10.45 21.43
CA GLU A 188 0.45 11.56 21.71
C GLU A 188 1.89 11.07 21.93
N GLU A 189 2.06 9.96 22.65
CA GLU A 189 3.36 9.35 22.84
C GLU A 189 3.97 8.86 21.51
N TRP A 190 3.18 8.17 20.68
CA TRP A 190 3.63 7.67 19.38
C TRP A 190 3.98 8.80 18.41
N GLN A 191 3.22 9.88 18.42
CA GLN A 191 3.56 11.09 17.64
C GLN A 191 4.93 11.63 18.04
N THR A 192 5.21 11.69 19.35
CA THR A 192 6.51 12.13 19.88
C THR A 192 7.62 11.20 19.45
N ARG A 193 7.42 9.88 19.50
CA ARG A 193 8.41 8.88 19.03
C ARG A 193 8.74 9.05 17.54
N ILE A 194 7.73 9.21 16.67
CA ILE A 194 7.94 9.45 15.24
C ILE A 194 8.76 10.74 15.04
N LEU A 195 8.40 11.82 15.75
CA LEU A 195 9.11 13.09 15.65
C LEU A 195 10.58 12.96 16.09
N GLN A 196 10.87 12.19 17.13
CA GLN A 196 12.24 11.94 17.61
C GLN A 196 13.06 11.13 16.60
N LYS A 197 12.47 10.05 16.02
CA LYS A 197 13.19 9.13 15.13
C LYS A 197 13.33 9.62 13.69
N SER A 198 12.30 10.28 13.15
CA SER A 198 12.30 10.72 11.75
C SER A 198 12.33 12.24 11.60
N GLY A 199 11.88 12.95 12.61
CA GLY A 199 11.67 14.40 12.54
C GLY A 199 10.48 14.82 11.69
N SER A 200 9.64 13.88 11.28
CA SER A 200 8.37 14.15 10.57
C SER A 200 7.21 14.19 11.54
N VAL A 201 6.19 14.96 11.19
CA VAL A 201 4.92 15.02 11.93
C VAL A 201 3.91 14.18 11.16
N PRO A 202 3.39 13.09 11.75
CA PRO A 202 2.36 12.29 11.11
C PRO A 202 1.04 13.08 11.05
N THR A 203 0.29 12.88 9.97
CA THR A 203 -0.98 13.56 9.70
C THR A 203 -2.17 12.63 9.62
N ASP A 204 -1.93 11.35 9.46
CA ASP A 204 -2.96 10.35 9.27
C ASP A 204 -2.94 9.28 10.35
N LEU A 205 -4.13 8.91 10.82
CA LEU A 205 -4.39 7.73 11.64
C LEU A 205 -5.29 6.78 10.89
N VAL A 206 -4.78 5.59 10.60
CA VAL A 206 -5.53 4.55 9.91
C VAL A 206 -5.88 3.44 10.89
N PHE A 207 -7.17 3.18 11.03
CA PHE A 207 -7.73 2.20 11.93
C PHE A 207 -8.32 1.01 11.20
N THR A 208 -8.28 -0.14 11.84
CA THR A 208 -9.14 -1.28 11.51
C THR A 208 -10.46 -1.19 12.30
N ASN A 209 -11.45 -2.02 11.99
CA ASN A 209 -12.73 -2.00 12.70
C ASN A 209 -12.59 -2.20 14.22
N LYS A 210 -11.68 -3.07 14.66
CA LYS A 210 -11.49 -3.34 16.09
C LYS A 210 -10.84 -2.17 16.79
N SER A 211 -9.73 -1.65 16.25
CA SER A 211 -9.04 -0.49 16.83
C SER A 211 -9.92 0.76 16.82
N TRP A 212 -10.72 0.98 15.77
CA TRP A 212 -11.68 2.08 15.71
C TRP A 212 -12.75 2.01 16.81
N ARG A 213 -13.26 0.80 17.10
CA ARG A 213 -14.23 0.62 18.20
C ARG A 213 -13.60 0.95 19.55
N ALA A 214 -12.37 0.52 19.79
CA ALA A 214 -11.64 0.81 21.01
C ALA A 214 -11.31 2.32 21.12
N PHE A 215 -10.88 2.96 20.03
CA PHE A 215 -10.63 4.40 19.97
C PHE A 215 -11.86 5.24 20.34
N ARG A 216 -13.04 4.91 19.83
CA ARG A 216 -14.29 5.62 20.17
C ARG A 216 -14.75 5.45 21.62
N LEU A 217 -14.18 4.52 22.38
CA LEU A 217 -14.48 4.35 23.80
C LEU A 217 -13.68 5.27 24.70
N ASP A 218 -12.72 6.03 24.14
CA ASP A 218 -12.02 7.07 24.85
C ASP A 218 -12.96 8.18 25.30
N THR A 219 -12.88 8.56 26.59
CA THR A 219 -13.71 9.61 27.17
C THR A 219 -13.40 10.98 26.62
N THR A 220 -12.11 11.28 26.38
CA THR A 220 -11.67 12.54 25.79
C THR A 220 -12.26 12.74 24.40
N ILE A 221 -12.35 11.67 23.63
CA ILE A 221 -12.94 11.70 22.28
C ILE A 221 -14.45 11.88 22.36
N LYS A 222 -15.14 11.16 23.27
CA LYS A 222 -16.59 11.27 23.44
C LYS A 222 -17.00 12.66 23.86
N ASP A 223 -16.25 13.26 24.79
CA ASP A 223 -16.59 14.56 25.38
C ASP A 223 -16.26 15.73 24.44
N ASN A 224 -15.22 15.60 23.62
CA ASN A 224 -14.75 16.64 22.70
C ASN A 224 -15.16 16.45 21.24
N ALA A 225 -15.74 15.31 20.87
CA ALA A 225 -16.19 15.05 19.50
C ALA A 225 -17.50 15.80 19.23
N ILE A 226 -17.43 16.80 18.36
CA ILE A 226 -18.61 17.53 17.90
C ILE A 226 -19.11 16.94 16.59
N THR A 227 -20.35 16.47 16.61
CA THR A 227 -21.01 15.83 15.47
C THR A 227 -21.42 16.85 14.38
N PHE A 228 -21.48 18.15 14.73
CA PHE A 228 -21.90 19.21 13.80
C PHE A 228 -20.72 20.11 13.42
N PRO A 229 -20.29 20.11 12.15
CA PRO A 229 -19.10 20.86 11.69
C PRO A 229 -19.20 22.39 11.88
N ALA A 230 -20.41 22.94 11.91
CA ALA A 230 -20.64 24.39 11.95
C ALA A 230 -20.35 25.04 13.32
N LEU A 231 -20.17 24.26 14.37
CA LEU A 231 -20.06 24.74 15.76
C LEU A 231 -18.72 24.45 16.44
N SER A 232 -17.76 23.84 15.75
CA SER A 232 -16.45 23.51 16.35
C SER A 232 -15.40 24.56 16.04
N PRO A 233 -14.98 25.39 17.00
CA PRO A 233 -13.85 26.29 16.82
C PRO A 233 -12.49 25.57 16.84
N PHE A 234 -12.42 24.28 17.22
CA PHE A 234 -11.18 23.55 17.46
C PHE A 234 -10.90 22.41 16.45
N GLY A 235 -11.67 22.27 15.38
CA GLY A 235 -11.38 21.35 14.28
C GLY A 235 -11.56 19.85 14.58
N ASN A 236 -12.04 19.47 15.77
CA ASN A 236 -12.28 18.07 16.11
C ASN A 236 -13.65 17.62 15.57
N GLN A 237 -13.65 16.97 14.41
CA GLN A 237 -14.87 16.51 13.74
C GLN A 237 -14.81 15.00 13.58
N VAL A 238 -15.74 14.28 14.20
CA VAL A 238 -15.94 12.86 13.93
C VAL A 238 -17.25 12.68 13.18
N ASN A 239 -17.19 12.30 11.93
CA ASN A 239 -18.35 12.11 11.08
C ASN A 239 -19.05 10.78 11.40
N ALA A 240 -20.37 10.85 11.64
CA ALA A 240 -21.19 9.66 11.77
C ALA A 240 -21.47 8.98 10.41
N GLY A 241 -21.38 9.72 9.31
CA GLY A 241 -21.55 9.23 7.94
C GLY A 241 -20.26 8.66 7.35
N ALA A 242 -20.41 7.79 6.35
CA ALA A 242 -19.31 7.22 5.61
C ALA A 242 -19.01 8.08 4.37
N GLN A 243 -17.80 8.61 4.29
CA GLN A 243 -17.25 9.17 3.05
C GLN A 243 -16.23 8.15 2.54
N ILE A 244 -16.61 7.38 1.53
CA ILE A 244 -15.76 6.34 0.96
C ILE A 244 -14.81 6.98 -0.04
N GLN A 245 -13.51 6.78 0.17
CA GLN A 245 -12.47 7.15 -0.77
C GLN A 245 -11.61 5.94 -1.07
N LYS A 246 -11.72 5.39 -2.28
CA LYS A 246 -10.86 4.32 -2.78
C LYS A 246 -10.59 3.18 -1.75
N GLY A 247 -11.64 2.62 -1.14
CA GLY A 247 -11.51 1.50 -0.19
C GLY A 247 -11.27 1.89 1.28
N ALA A 248 -11.02 3.16 1.59
CA ALA A 248 -11.00 3.68 2.95
C ALA A 248 -12.20 4.58 3.23
N VAL A 249 -12.61 4.64 4.50
CA VAL A 249 -13.71 5.49 4.95
C VAL A 249 -13.14 6.60 5.81
N TYR A 250 -13.31 7.84 5.37
CA TYR A 250 -12.94 9.00 6.15
C TYR A 250 -13.89 9.17 7.34
N LYS A 251 -13.35 9.24 8.55
CA LYS A 251 -14.13 9.36 9.81
C LYS A 251 -14.07 10.73 10.46
N GLY A 252 -13.31 11.63 9.90
CA GLY A 252 -13.17 12.98 10.41
C GLY A 252 -11.75 13.33 10.80
N ARG A 253 -11.61 14.33 11.66
CA ARG A 253 -10.33 14.85 12.11
C ARG A 253 -10.28 14.93 13.64
N TRP A 254 -9.12 14.59 14.20
CA TRP A 254 -8.82 14.72 15.61
C TRP A 254 -7.46 15.41 15.78
N GLY A 255 -7.48 16.63 16.35
CA GLY A 255 -6.28 17.44 16.41
C GLY A 255 -5.67 17.69 15.04
N ASN A 256 -4.44 17.24 14.84
CA ASN A 256 -3.73 17.33 13.57
C ASN A 256 -3.91 16.11 12.66
N PHE A 257 -4.66 15.10 13.11
CA PHE A 257 -4.79 13.83 12.41
C PHE A 257 -6.10 13.71 11.63
N ASP A 258 -6.00 13.28 10.40
CA ASP A 258 -7.11 12.78 9.63
C ASP A 258 -7.36 11.30 9.99
N LEU A 259 -8.60 10.98 10.35
CA LEU A 259 -9.00 9.65 10.81
C LEU A 259 -9.56 8.84 9.66
N TRP A 260 -8.95 7.72 9.40
CA TRP A 260 -9.32 6.80 8.33
C TRP A 260 -9.65 5.42 8.87
N LEU A 261 -10.67 4.81 8.33
CA LEU A 261 -11.03 3.41 8.58
C LEU A 261 -10.74 2.61 7.31
N TYR A 262 -9.80 1.70 7.40
CA TYR A 262 -9.40 0.85 6.28
C TYR A 262 -9.63 -0.62 6.63
N ASN A 263 -10.45 -1.31 5.84
CA ASN A 263 -10.77 -2.72 5.99
C ASN A 263 -10.88 -3.34 4.59
N ASP A 264 -9.76 -3.59 3.99
CA ASP A 264 -9.68 -4.33 2.73
C ASP A 264 -9.16 -5.74 2.98
N TRP A 265 -9.55 -6.67 2.11
CA TRP A 265 -9.26 -8.09 2.23
C TRP A 265 -8.69 -8.61 0.93
N PHE A 266 -7.86 -9.64 1.03
CA PHE A 266 -7.31 -10.34 -0.12
C PHE A 266 -7.40 -11.85 0.07
N ILE A 267 -7.39 -12.58 -1.05
CA ILE A 267 -7.25 -14.04 -1.02
C ILE A 267 -5.75 -14.36 -1.12
N ASN A 268 -5.22 -14.98 -0.08
CA ASN A 268 -3.82 -15.38 -0.06
C ASN A 268 -3.60 -16.55 -1.04
N PRO A 269 -2.74 -16.40 -2.06
CA PRO A 269 -2.54 -17.43 -3.09
C PRO A 269 -1.87 -18.71 -2.56
N LEU A 270 -1.27 -18.68 -1.36
CA LEU A 270 -0.59 -19.84 -0.77
C LEU A 270 -1.56 -20.78 -0.07
N ASN A 271 -2.56 -20.26 0.63
CA ASN A 271 -3.53 -21.03 1.43
C ASN A 271 -4.97 -20.93 0.93
N ASN A 272 -5.22 -20.05 -0.05
CA ASN A 272 -6.53 -19.78 -0.65
C ASN A 272 -7.59 -19.31 0.39
N GLN A 273 -7.14 -18.60 1.45
CA GLN A 273 -7.97 -18.04 2.49
C GLN A 273 -8.07 -16.52 2.35
N GLU A 274 -9.21 -15.97 2.80
CA GLU A 274 -9.37 -14.52 2.91
C GLU A 274 -8.61 -14.00 4.13
N GLU A 275 -7.71 -13.05 3.89
CA GLU A 275 -6.92 -12.39 4.92
C GLU A 275 -7.10 -10.87 4.84
N PRO A 276 -7.12 -10.15 5.97
CA PRO A 276 -7.18 -8.69 5.97
C PRO A 276 -5.85 -8.10 5.52
N MET A 277 -5.89 -6.99 4.76
CA MET A 277 -4.69 -6.23 4.37
C MET A 277 -3.94 -5.67 5.57
N LEU A 278 -4.67 -5.19 6.58
CA LEU A 278 -4.12 -4.78 7.86
C LEU A 278 -4.54 -5.76 8.96
N PRO A 279 -3.63 -6.17 9.86
CA PRO A 279 -3.98 -7.03 10.98
C PRO A 279 -5.10 -6.43 11.83
N ASP A 280 -6.02 -7.28 12.28
CA ASP A 280 -7.11 -6.86 13.17
C ASP A 280 -6.59 -6.22 14.46
N GLY A 281 -7.06 -5.02 14.78
CA GLY A 281 -6.60 -4.26 15.94
C GLY A 281 -5.35 -3.42 15.68
N ALA A 282 -4.88 -3.32 14.45
CA ALA A 282 -3.80 -2.42 14.08
C ALA A 282 -4.26 -0.96 14.01
N VAL A 283 -3.34 -0.08 14.36
CA VAL A 283 -3.40 1.37 14.15
C VAL A 283 -2.12 1.78 13.42
N LEU A 284 -2.26 2.40 12.26
CA LEU A 284 -1.13 2.98 11.54
C LEU A 284 -1.13 4.50 11.76
N MET A 285 0.02 5.03 12.14
CA MET A 285 0.26 6.47 12.23
C MET A 285 1.33 6.83 11.20
N THR A 286 0.98 7.63 10.21
CA THR A 286 1.88 8.02 9.11
C THR A 286 1.42 9.32 8.46
N GLY A 287 1.99 9.69 7.32
CA GLY A 287 1.62 10.87 6.56
C GLY A 287 2.38 10.97 5.24
N ALA A 288 2.20 12.08 4.52
CA ALA A 288 2.86 12.34 3.25
C ALA A 288 4.41 12.37 3.36
N GLU A 289 4.93 12.65 4.55
CA GLU A 289 6.38 12.68 4.85
C GLU A 289 7.05 11.30 4.77
N LEU A 290 6.30 10.22 4.62
CA LEU A 290 6.82 8.88 4.32
C LEU A 290 7.59 8.86 3.00
N MET A 291 7.17 9.68 2.01
CA MET A 291 7.75 9.78 0.68
C MET A 291 7.91 8.41 0.00
N GLY A 292 6.88 7.58 0.09
CA GLY A 292 6.92 6.23 -0.44
C GLY A 292 7.09 6.18 -1.95
N THR A 293 7.78 5.17 -2.44
CA THR A 293 8.12 4.98 -3.86
C THR A 293 7.65 3.61 -4.33
N ARG A 294 7.00 3.57 -5.48
CA ARG A 294 6.72 2.36 -6.26
C ARG A 294 7.85 2.20 -7.26
N ALA A 295 8.64 1.18 -7.13
CA ALA A 295 9.71 0.92 -8.06
C ALA A 295 9.40 -0.30 -8.91
N TYR A 296 9.71 -0.22 -10.19
CA TYR A 296 9.55 -1.30 -11.15
C TYR A 296 10.91 -1.68 -11.74
N GLY A 297 11.26 -2.94 -11.58
CA GLY A 297 12.47 -3.50 -12.17
C GLY A 297 12.29 -3.89 -13.64
N MET A 298 13.34 -4.38 -14.20
CA MET A 298 13.42 -4.83 -15.59
C MET A 298 12.56 -6.08 -15.85
N ILE A 299 11.87 -6.11 -16.97
CA ILE A 299 11.13 -7.28 -17.46
C ILE A 299 12.08 -8.19 -18.24
N LEU A 300 12.31 -9.40 -17.75
CA LEU A 300 13.23 -10.37 -18.35
C LEU A 300 12.57 -11.11 -19.53
N ASP A 301 12.17 -10.36 -20.56
CA ASP A 301 11.56 -10.90 -21.77
C ASP A 301 12.04 -10.11 -23.02
N PRO A 302 12.59 -10.79 -24.04
CA PRO A 302 13.05 -10.15 -25.27
C PRO A 302 11.95 -9.37 -26.01
N ALA A 303 10.68 -9.77 -25.87
CA ALA A 303 9.54 -9.07 -26.49
C ALA A 303 9.37 -7.63 -26.01
N PHE A 304 9.90 -7.30 -24.84
CA PHE A 304 9.90 -5.96 -24.24
C PHE A 304 11.28 -5.30 -24.24
N ASN A 305 12.23 -5.83 -25.03
CA ASN A 305 13.62 -5.35 -25.11
C ASN A 305 14.30 -5.22 -23.73
N TYR A 306 13.90 -6.06 -22.77
CA TYR A 306 14.38 -6.02 -21.38
C TYR A 306 14.15 -4.67 -20.68
N GLY A 307 13.16 -3.89 -21.14
CA GLY A 307 12.85 -2.58 -20.55
C GLY A 307 12.07 -2.68 -19.24
N PRO A 308 12.17 -1.66 -18.36
CA PRO A 308 11.37 -1.59 -17.15
C PRO A 308 9.92 -1.19 -17.48
N MET A 309 8.96 -1.96 -16.98
CA MET A 309 7.54 -1.70 -17.18
C MET A 309 6.74 -2.05 -15.92
N ALA A 310 5.75 -1.22 -15.61
CA ALA A 310 4.81 -1.51 -14.52
C ALA A 310 3.93 -2.73 -14.85
N TYR A 311 3.46 -2.80 -16.11
CA TYR A 311 2.63 -3.87 -16.62
C TYR A 311 3.11 -4.23 -18.03
N ALA A 312 3.44 -5.49 -18.25
CA ALA A 312 3.96 -6.01 -19.51
C ALA A 312 3.06 -7.13 -20.04
N PRO A 313 1.99 -6.80 -20.78
CA PRO A 313 1.08 -7.79 -21.36
C PRO A 313 1.67 -8.41 -22.60
N LYS A 314 1.61 -9.75 -22.70
CA LYS A 314 2.04 -10.55 -23.85
C LYS A 314 0.99 -11.59 -24.20
N THR A 315 0.78 -11.84 -25.47
CA THR A 315 -0.10 -12.91 -25.94
C THR A 315 0.55 -13.71 -27.06
N TRP A 316 0.27 -14.99 -27.12
CA TRP A 316 0.67 -15.87 -28.22
C TRP A 316 -0.36 -16.98 -28.43
N LEU A 317 -0.33 -17.58 -29.62
CA LEU A 317 -1.17 -18.71 -29.94
C LEU A 317 -0.37 -20.00 -29.74
N GLN A 318 -0.97 -20.96 -29.08
CA GLN A 318 -0.53 -22.34 -29.04
C GLN A 318 -1.33 -23.12 -30.10
N GLU A 319 -0.65 -23.95 -30.89
CA GLU A 319 -1.29 -24.62 -32.03
C GLU A 319 -2.07 -25.88 -31.62
N ASP A 320 -1.58 -26.64 -30.66
CA ASP A 320 -2.23 -27.86 -30.19
C ASP A 320 -2.17 -27.97 -28.64
N PRO A 321 -3.31 -27.93 -27.93
CA PRO A 321 -4.64 -27.51 -28.43
C PRO A 321 -4.62 -26.03 -28.83
N ALA A 322 -5.40 -25.69 -29.87
CA ALA A 322 -5.48 -24.35 -30.39
C ALA A 322 -6.05 -23.41 -29.32
N GLN A 323 -5.19 -22.65 -28.66
CA GLN A 323 -5.57 -21.73 -27.57
C GLN A 323 -4.69 -20.50 -27.56
N ARG A 324 -5.28 -19.39 -27.17
CA ARG A 324 -4.57 -18.13 -26.94
C ARG A 324 -4.12 -18.07 -25.49
N ILE A 325 -2.85 -17.79 -25.28
CA ILE A 325 -2.28 -17.61 -23.94
C ILE A 325 -2.07 -16.11 -23.73
N LEU A 326 -2.52 -15.61 -22.58
CA LEU A 326 -2.32 -14.26 -22.11
C LEU A 326 -1.40 -14.30 -20.89
N LEU A 327 -0.34 -13.51 -20.92
CA LEU A 327 0.64 -13.39 -19.84
C LEU A 327 0.80 -11.92 -19.47
N MET A 328 0.59 -11.58 -18.20
CA MET A 328 0.92 -10.29 -17.63
C MET A 328 2.16 -10.44 -16.75
N GLN A 329 3.16 -9.61 -16.98
CA GLN A 329 4.41 -9.61 -16.22
C GLN A 329 4.59 -8.27 -15.51
N SER A 330 5.18 -8.29 -14.32
CA SER A 330 5.56 -7.10 -13.58
C SER A 330 6.70 -7.45 -12.61
N ALA A 331 7.54 -6.48 -12.28
CA ALA A 331 8.58 -6.62 -11.27
C ALA A 331 8.49 -5.47 -10.25
N PRO A 332 7.40 -5.38 -9.46
CA PRO A 332 7.19 -4.28 -8.54
C PRO A 332 7.91 -4.48 -7.21
N ILE A 333 8.28 -3.36 -6.59
CA ILE A 333 8.62 -3.27 -5.18
C ILE A 333 8.13 -1.94 -4.61
N VAL A 334 7.61 -1.96 -3.40
CA VAL A 334 7.08 -0.78 -2.71
C VAL A 334 8.02 -0.44 -1.57
N ILE A 335 8.60 0.76 -1.60
CA ILE A 335 9.69 1.16 -0.70
C ILE A 335 9.31 2.46 0.02
N PRO A 336 9.25 2.48 1.36
CA PRO A 336 9.14 3.70 2.14
C PRO A 336 10.50 4.40 2.19
N SER A 337 10.67 5.57 1.53
CA SER A 337 11.95 6.29 1.52
C SER A 337 12.34 6.83 2.91
N ARG A 338 11.35 7.16 3.75
CA ARG A 338 11.54 7.55 5.16
C ARG A 338 10.78 6.59 6.07
N VAL A 339 11.32 5.38 6.22
CA VAL A 339 10.64 4.29 6.92
C VAL A 339 10.23 4.64 8.36
N ASN A 340 11.02 5.47 9.06
CA ASN A 340 10.75 5.90 10.42
C ASN A 340 9.66 7.00 10.52
N ALA A 341 9.09 7.45 9.39
CA ALA A 341 7.93 8.34 9.37
C ALA A 341 6.58 7.59 9.53
N ALA A 342 6.64 6.27 9.69
CA ALA A 342 5.47 5.44 9.94
C ALA A 342 5.64 4.62 11.23
N LEU A 343 4.57 4.51 12.00
CA LEU A 343 4.46 3.66 13.18
C LEU A 343 3.25 2.75 13.03
N CYS A 344 3.39 1.50 13.41
CA CYS A 344 2.29 0.56 13.54
C CYS A 344 2.16 0.08 14.98
N ALA A 345 0.94 0.14 15.52
CA ALA A 345 0.63 -0.35 16.85
C ALA A 345 -0.49 -1.40 16.80
N MET A 346 -0.26 -2.54 17.46
CA MET A 346 -1.29 -3.55 17.74
C MET A 346 -1.89 -3.24 19.09
N VAL A 347 -3.14 -2.74 19.11
CA VAL A 347 -3.74 -2.11 20.31
C VAL A 347 -4.83 -2.95 20.99
N VAL A 348 -5.33 -4.00 20.33
CA VAL A 348 -6.43 -4.83 20.85
C VAL A 348 -6.02 -6.28 21.01
#